data_c7f18807c7ae13ed51c698cb5bdccbaf
#
_entry.id   c7f18807c7ae13ed51c698cb5bdccbaf
#
_cell.length_a   1.000
_cell.length_b   1.000
_cell.length_c   1.000
_cell.angle_alpha   90.00
_cell.angle_beta   90.00
_cell.angle_gamma   90.00
#
_symmetry.space_group_name_H-M   'P 1'
#
loop_
_entity.id
_entity.type
_entity.pdbx_description
1 polymer ?
#
loop_
_entity_poly.entity_id
_entity_poly.type
_entity_poly.pdbx_seq_one_letter_code
_entity_poly.pdbx_strand_id
1 'polypeptide(L)'
;MTLDILTAAAIAPVQHGFFTRKGGVSSGIYQGLNCGFGSADSAQNVRHNRDLVAKSFRIDRTHLISVHQTHSTQVTTVRAPLSKPVQSDAMVTDQPGLALAILTADCQPVLFSDPIAGVIGAAHAGWSPHCGECCRPNDVFARRGDAPAVRL
;
A
#
# COMPACT_ATOMS: atom_id res chain seq x y z
N MET A 1 8.41 20.07 -6.79
CA MET A 1 9.16 19.00 -6.10
C MET A 1 8.92 17.70 -6.85
N THR A 2 9.97 16.96 -7.19
CA THR A 2 9.86 15.68 -7.90
C THR A 2 9.89 14.55 -6.88
N LEU A 3 8.92 13.62 -6.96
CA LEU A 3 8.93 12.41 -6.17
C LEU A 3 10.01 11.45 -6.70
N ASP A 4 10.67 10.75 -5.79
CA ASP A 4 11.62 9.70 -6.12
C ASP A 4 10.90 8.35 -5.99
N ILE A 5 10.61 7.71 -7.13
CA ILE A 5 9.76 6.52 -7.23
C ILE A 5 10.55 5.41 -7.90
N LEU A 6 10.70 4.29 -7.19
CA LEU A 6 11.30 3.07 -7.73
C LEU A 6 10.19 2.16 -8.25
N THR A 7 10.46 1.44 -9.34
CA THR A 7 9.54 0.49 -9.94
C THR A 7 10.23 -0.86 -10.18
N ALA A 8 9.44 -1.93 -10.30
CA ALA A 8 9.92 -3.29 -10.56
C ALA A 8 9.29 -3.83 -11.85
N ALA A 9 10.09 -4.25 -12.82
CA ALA A 9 9.60 -4.81 -14.06
C ALA A 9 8.76 -6.09 -13.86
N ALA A 10 9.00 -6.81 -12.75
CA ALA A 10 8.35 -8.08 -12.45
C ALA A 10 6.81 -8.00 -12.29
N ILE A 11 6.26 -6.80 -11.98
CA ILE A 11 4.81 -6.61 -11.81
C ILE A 11 4.20 -5.72 -12.89
N ALA A 12 4.93 -5.47 -13.98
CA ALA A 12 4.36 -4.82 -15.16
C ALA A 12 3.27 -5.74 -15.79
N PRO A 13 2.19 -5.17 -16.37
CA PRO A 13 1.96 -3.75 -16.65
C PRO A 13 1.24 -2.98 -15.52
N VAL A 14 1.10 -3.54 -14.32
CA VAL A 14 0.41 -2.88 -13.22
C VAL A 14 1.14 -1.59 -12.82
N GLN A 15 0.40 -0.48 -12.74
CA GLN A 15 0.95 0.78 -12.26
C GLN A 15 1.28 0.67 -10.77
N HIS A 16 2.54 0.87 -10.42
CA HIS A 16 3.05 0.73 -9.06
C HIS A 16 4.23 1.65 -8.79
N GLY A 17 4.61 1.79 -7.51
CA GLY A 17 5.79 2.56 -7.12
C GLY A 17 6.17 2.35 -5.66
N PHE A 18 7.47 2.25 -5.41
CA PHE A 18 8.06 2.34 -4.08
C PHE A 18 8.57 3.76 -3.90
N PHE A 19 7.86 4.53 -3.10
CA PHE A 19 8.16 5.93 -2.87
C PHE A 19 9.23 6.05 -1.79
N THR A 20 10.31 6.78 -2.10
CA THR A 20 11.30 7.14 -1.10
C THR A 20 10.81 8.34 -0.28
N ARG A 21 11.57 8.73 0.74
CA ARG A 21 11.25 9.92 1.54
C ARG A 21 11.43 11.25 0.79
N LYS A 22 11.98 11.27 -0.43
CA LYS A 22 12.25 12.48 -1.18
C LYS A 22 11.00 13.09 -1.81
N GLY A 23 10.93 14.40 -1.89
CA GLY A 23 9.91 15.14 -2.66
C GLY A 23 8.64 15.51 -1.90
N GLY A 24 8.56 15.30 -0.59
CA GLY A 24 7.44 15.74 0.25
C GLY A 24 7.65 17.12 0.88
N VAL A 25 6.67 17.55 1.69
CA VAL A 25 6.65 18.87 2.36
C VAL A 25 6.92 18.83 3.86
N SER A 26 7.03 17.65 4.45
CA SER A 26 7.32 17.50 5.88
C SER A 26 8.73 18.00 6.22
N SER A 27 8.95 18.44 7.45
CA SER A 27 10.21 19.01 7.92
C SER A 27 10.66 18.37 9.24
N GLY A 28 11.86 18.74 9.72
CA GLY A 28 12.44 18.22 10.94
C GLY A 28 12.70 16.71 10.84
N ILE A 29 12.37 15.97 11.89
CA ILE A 29 12.57 14.51 11.93
C ILE A 29 11.73 13.76 10.89
N TYR A 30 10.63 14.38 10.41
CA TYR A 30 9.74 13.85 9.36
C TYR A 30 10.09 14.35 7.96
N GLN A 31 11.23 15.02 7.78
CA GLN A 31 11.61 15.67 6.52
C GLN A 31 11.37 14.77 5.31
N GLY A 32 10.57 15.25 4.36
CA GLY A 32 10.27 14.61 3.09
C GLY A 32 8.84 14.12 2.97
N LEU A 33 8.65 12.97 2.33
CA LEU A 33 7.35 12.40 1.94
C LEU A 33 6.74 11.54 3.07
N ASN A 34 6.57 12.11 4.26
CA ASN A 34 5.87 11.39 5.34
C ASN A 34 4.37 11.27 5.03
N CYS A 35 3.88 10.05 4.82
CA CYS A 35 2.49 9.73 4.52
C CYS A 35 1.74 9.09 5.70
N GLY A 36 2.37 8.98 6.88
CA GLY A 36 1.85 8.29 8.05
C GLY A 36 1.07 9.20 8.99
N PHE A 37 -0.26 9.05 9.07
CA PHE A 37 -1.10 9.75 10.05
C PHE A 37 -0.84 9.35 11.51
N GLY A 38 -0.19 8.21 11.73
CA GLY A 38 0.23 7.77 13.07
C GLY A 38 1.49 8.45 13.59
N SER A 39 2.15 9.30 12.80
CA SER A 39 3.30 10.10 13.23
C SER A 39 2.84 11.37 13.97
N ALA A 40 3.73 12.00 14.73
CA ALA A 40 3.48 13.32 15.35
C ALA A 40 3.75 14.48 14.38
N ASP A 41 3.82 14.25 13.08
CA ASP A 41 3.91 15.28 12.06
C ASP A 41 2.59 16.04 11.91
N SER A 42 2.65 17.24 11.31
CA SER A 42 1.43 17.99 10.96
C SER A 42 0.52 17.16 10.05
N ALA A 43 -0.73 16.98 10.46
CA ALA A 43 -1.73 16.28 9.65
C ALA A 43 -1.93 16.95 8.28
N GLN A 44 -1.66 18.25 8.17
CA GLN A 44 -1.73 18.98 6.89
C GLN A 44 -0.60 18.55 5.97
N ASN A 45 0.63 18.41 6.47
CA ASN A 45 1.77 17.92 5.71
C ASN A 45 1.53 16.49 5.23
N VAL A 46 1.07 15.61 6.13
CA VAL A 46 0.75 14.23 5.78
C VAL A 46 -0.33 14.16 4.70
N ARG A 47 -1.40 14.96 4.80
CA ARG A 47 -2.43 15.03 3.74
C ARG A 47 -1.83 15.48 2.41
N HIS A 48 -1.01 16.55 2.42
CA HIS A 48 -0.37 17.05 1.22
C HIS A 48 0.56 16.02 0.57
N ASN A 49 1.36 15.32 1.38
CA ASN A 49 2.22 14.25 0.88
C ASN A 49 1.42 13.11 0.23
N ARG A 50 0.30 12.71 0.84
CA ARG A 50 -0.60 11.71 0.27
C ARG A 50 -1.27 12.19 -1.02
N ASP A 51 -1.58 13.49 -1.13
CA ASP A 51 -2.08 14.09 -2.36
C ASP A 51 -1.03 14.03 -3.49
N LEU A 52 0.26 14.23 -3.16
CA LEU A 52 1.35 14.07 -4.14
C LEU A 52 1.45 12.64 -4.65
N VAL A 53 1.34 11.65 -3.75
CA VAL A 53 1.32 10.22 -4.12
C VAL A 53 0.12 9.90 -5.01
N ALA A 54 -1.10 10.30 -4.62
CA ALA A 54 -2.31 10.05 -5.39
C ALA A 54 -2.23 10.68 -6.81
N LYS A 55 -1.73 11.91 -6.91
CA LYS A 55 -1.51 12.60 -8.18
C LYS A 55 -0.52 11.87 -9.10
N SER A 56 0.49 11.20 -8.56
CA SER A 56 1.44 10.43 -9.38
C SER A 56 0.77 9.23 -10.06
N PHE A 57 -0.29 8.71 -9.48
CA PHE A 57 -1.14 7.66 -10.05
C PHE A 57 -2.35 8.23 -10.83
N ARG A 58 -2.50 9.56 -10.91
CA ARG A 58 -3.64 10.24 -11.56
C ARG A 58 -4.99 9.86 -10.97
N ILE A 59 -5.04 9.65 -9.66
CA ILE A 59 -6.26 9.33 -8.90
C ILE A 59 -6.57 10.41 -7.87
N ASP A 60 -7.81 10.45 -7.42
CA ASP A 60 -8.19 11.24 -6.24
C ASP A 60 -7.60 10.61 -4.97
N ARG A 61 -7.31 11.43 -3.95
CA ARG A 61 -6.78 10.96 -2.67
C ARG A 61 -7.68 9.93 -1.99
N THR A 62 -8.98 10.02 -2.16
CA THR A 62 -9.95 9.06 -1.59
C THR A 62 -9.79 7.66 -2.17
N HIS A 63 -9.19 7.53 -3.36
CA HIS A 63 -8.89 6.27 -4.02
C HIS A 63 -7.50 5.71 -3.67
N LEU A 64 -6.69 6.46 -2.92
CA LEU A 64 -5.43 5.97 -2.33
C LEU A 64 -5.74 5.31 -0.98
N ILE A 65 -5.99 4.01 -1.03
CA ILE A 65 -6.46 3.22 0.11
C ILE A 65 -5.28 2.83 0.99
N SER A 66 -5.41 3.02 2.29
CA SER A 66 -4.48 2.51 3.29
C SER A 66 -5.26 1.98 4.49
N VAL A 67 -4.64 1.08 5.24
CA VAL A 67 -5.16 0.46 6.45
C VAL A 67 -4.38 0.92 7.68
N HIS A 68 -4.92 0.67 8.85
CA HIS A 68 -4.18 0.84 10.10
C HIS A 68 -3.35 -0.43 10.35
N GLN A 69 -2.05 -0.36 10.04
CA GLN A 69 -1.11 -1.47 10.15
C GLN A 69 -0.80 -1.77 11.62
N THR A 70 -0.97 -3.01 12.03
CA THR A 70 -0.82 -3.46 13.42
C THR A 70 0.13 -4.64 13.57
N HIS A 71 0.92 -4.96 12.53
CA HIS A 71 1.79 -6.13 12.44
C HIS A 71 1.03 -7.44 12.63
N SER A 72 -0.17 -7.51 12.03
CA SER A 72 -1.05 -8.67 12.05
C SER A 72 -0.94 -9.49 10.76
N THR A 73 -1.61 -10.64 10.73
CA THR A 73 -1.78 -11.47 9.53
C THR A 73 -3.10 -11.17 8.79
N GLN A 74 -3.80 -10.09 9.16
CA GLN A 74 -5.09 -9.75 8.58
C GLN A 74 -4.95 -9.19 7.17
N VAL A 75 -5.81 -9.67 6.27
CA VAL A 75 -5.93 -9.20 4.88
C VAL A 75 -7.33 -8.62 4.67
N THR A 76 -7.40 -7.41 4.15
CA THR A 76 -8.66 -6.71 3.86
C THR A 76 -8.93 -6.71 2.36
N THR A 77 -10.08 -7.23 1.93
CA THR A 77 -10.57 -7.05 0.56
C THR A 77 -11.21 -5.68 0.42
N VAL A 78 -10.67 -4.86 -0.47
CA VAL A 78 -11.12 -3.49 -0.73
C VAL A 78 -11.96 -3.46 -2.00
N ARG A 79 -13.22 -3.02 -1.90
CA ARG A 79 -14.15 -2.91 -3.05
C ARG A 79 -14.56 -1.47 -3.36
N ALA A 80 -14.26 -0.55 -2.44
CA ALA A 80 -14.55 0.89 -2.55
C ALA A 80 -13.64 1.66 -1.58
N PRO A 81 -13.53 2.99 -1.69
CA PRO A 81 -12.86 3.83 -0.71
C PRO A 81 -13.34 3.55 0.72
N LEU A 82 -12.41 3.40 1.65
CA LEU A 82 -12.73 3.09 3.05
C LEU A 82 -13.22 4.34 3.77
N SER A 83 -14.40 4.26 4.38
CA SER A 83 -14.97 5.35 5.18
C SER A 83 -14.33 5.49 6.57
N LYS A 84 -13.71 4.43 7.06
CA LYS A 84 -13.02 4.37 8.36
C LYS A 84 -11.74 3.53 8.23
N PRO A 85 -10.69 3.81 9.03
CA PRO A 85 -9.51 2.96 9.09
C PRO A 85 -9.88 1.54 9.53
N VAL A 86 -9.38 0.54 8.80
CA VAL A 86 -9.51 -0.88 9.11
C VAL A 86 -8.16 -1.37 9.62
N GLN A 87 -8.14 -2.15 10.69
CA GLN A 87 -6.91 -2.80 11.17
C GLN A 87 -6.58 -3.99 10.27
N SER A 88 -5.44 -3.91 9.62
CA SER A 88 -4.97 -4.96 8.69
C SER A 88 -3.52 -4.65 8.30
N ASP A 89 -2.79 -5.64 7.83
CA ASP A 89 -1.43 -5.46 7.32
C ASP A 89 -1.29 -5.84 5.84
N ALA A 90 -2.38 -6.28 5.23
CA ALA A 90 -2.45 -6.50 3.80
C ALA A 90 -3.81 -6.10 3.23
N MET A 91 -3.79 -5.75 1.97
CA MET A 91 -4.99 -5.40 1.19
C MET A 91 -4.98 -6.09 -0.16
N VAL A 92 -6.15 -6.39 -0.68
CA VAL A 92 -6.36 -6.93 -2.02
C VAL A 92 -7.56 -6.26 -2.66
N THR A 93 -7.50 -6.01 -3.97
CA THR A 93 -8.63 -5.46 -4.74
C THR A 93 -8.62 -5.94 -6.18
N ASP A 94 -9.81 -6.07 -6.74
CA ASP A 94 -10.09 -6.26 -8.17
C ASP A 94 -10.73 -5.02 -8.79
N GLN A 95 -10.85 -3.93 -8.04
CA GLN A 95 -11.56 -2.74 -8.50
C GLN A 95 -10.61 -1.80 -9.22
N PRO A 96 -10.81 -1.52 -10.53
CA PRO A 96 -10.05 -0.51 -11.24
C PRO A 96 -10.20 0.87 -10.60
N GLY A 97 -9.14 1.67 -10.65
CA GLY A 97 -9.13 3.04 -10.13
C GLY A 97 -8.83 3.15 -8.64
N LEU A 98 -8.71 2.04 -7.91
CA LEU A 98 -8.19 2.02 -6.54
C LEU A 98 -6.68 1.76 -6.54
N ALA A 99 -5.94 2.48 -5.70
CA ALA A 99 -4.54 2.22 -5.41
C ALA A 99 -4.39 1.80 -3.95
N LEU A 100 -3.67 0.71 -3.72
CA LEU A 100 -3.37 0.20 -2.38
C LEU A 100 -2.03 0.76 -1.90
N ALA A 101 -2.00 1.35 -0.71
CA ALA A 101 -0.80 1.96 -0.14
C ALA A 101 -0.44 1.33 1.21
N ILE A 102 0.78 0.81 1.29
CA ILE A 102 1.41 0.33 2.51
C ILE A 102 2.49 1.31 2.93
N LEU A 103 2.56 1.60 4.21
CA LEU A 103 3.55 2.48 4.82
C LEU A 103 4.63 1.64 5.51
N THR A 104 5.89 1.99 5.26
CA THR A 104 7.03 1.34 5.93
C THR A 104 8.03 2.38 6.42
N ALA A 105 8.70 2.09 7.52
CA ALA A 105 9.91 2.77 7.96
C ALA A 105 11.10 1.81 7.79
N ASP A 106 11.05 0.68 8.49
CA ASP A 106 12.10 -0.36 8.46
C ASP A 106 11.57 -1.70 7.93
N CYS A 107 10.24 -1.88 7.91
CA CYS A 107 9.59 -3.09 7.45
C CYS A 107 9.58 -3.16 5.91
N GLN A 108 9.38 -4.37 5.38
CA GLN A 108 9.38 -4.61 3.95
C GLN A 108 7.97 -4.46 3.34
N PRO A 109 7.77 -3.61 2.32
CA PRO A 109 6.54 -3.62 1.53
C PRO A 109 6.60 -4.73 0.48
N VAL A 110 5.50 -5.46 0.31
CA VAL A 110 5.36 -6.50 -0.71
C VAL A 110 4.15 -6.16 -1.59
N LEU A 111 4.36 -6.15 -2.90
CA LEU A 111 3.30 -5.92 -3.88
C LEU A 111 3.01 -7.22 -4.63
N PHE A 112 1.75 -7.45 -4.93
CA PHE A 112 1.26 -8.62 -5.64
C PHE A 112 0.43 -8.19 -6.84
N SER A 113 0.49 -8.98 -7.92
CA SER A 113 -0.30 -8.77 -9.12
C SER A 113 -0.68 -10.10 -9.73
N ASP A 114 -1.96 -10.26 -10.05
CA ASP A 114 -2.48 -11.30 -10.92
C ASP A 114 -3.14 -10.62 -12.13
N PRO A 115 -2.44 -10.49 -13.25
CA PRO A 115 -2.97 -9.81 -14.44
C PRO A 115 -4.08 -10.60 -15.12
N ILE A 116 -4.19 -11.92 -14.90
CA ILE A 116 -5.25 -12.76 -15.48
C ILE A 116 -6.55 -12.56 -14.73
N ALA A 117 -6.49 -12.59 -13.39
CA ALA A 117 -7.65 -12.33 -12.55
C ALA A 117 -7.97 -10.83 -12.39
N GLY A 118 -7.10 -9.94 -12.85
CA GLY A 118 -7.24 -8.49 -12.68
C GLY A 118 -7.18 -8.07 -11.21
N VAL A 119 -6.36 -8.74 -10.39
CA VAL A 119 -6.27 -8.52 -8.95
C VAL A 119 -4.91 -7.95 -8.59
N ILE A 120 -4.89 -6.98 -7.70
CA ILE A 120 -3.68 -6.47 -7.08
C ILE A 120 -3.72 -6.62 -5.56
N GLY A 121 -2.57 -6.73 -4.94
CA GLY A 121 -2.41 -6.77 -3.49
C GLY A 121 -1.20 -5.98 -3.03
N ALA A 122 -1.26 -5.53 -1.78
CA ALA A 122 -0.15 -4.89 -1.09
C ALA A 122 -0.11 -5.34 0.36
N ALA A 123 1.06 -5.71 0.87
CA ALA A 123 1.23 -6.20 2.22
C ALA A 123 2.43 -5.54 2.92
N HIS A 124 2.27 -5.35 4.22
CA HIS A 124 3.29 -4.90 5.14
C HIS A 124 3.93 -6.12 5.82
N ALA A 125 5.17 -6.43 5.50
CA ALA A 125 5.94 -7.49 6.11
C ALA A 125 6.84 -6.93 7.21
N GLY A 126 6.30 -6.84 8.43
CA GLY A 126 7.04 -6.42 9.62
C GLY A 126 7.92 -7.54 10.18
N TRP A 127 8.78 -7.18 11.14
CA TRP A 127 9.65 -8.13 11.83
C TRP A 127 8.91 -8.86 12.97
N SER A 128 7.91 -9.64 12.65
CA SER A 128 7.29 -10.57 13.61
C SER A 128 7.41 -11.99 13.08
N PRO A 129 7.64 -13.01 13.94
CA PRO A 129 7.64 -14.41 13.51
C PRO A 129 6.36 -14.82 12.76
N HIS A 130 5.26 -14.12 12.99
CA HIS A 130 3.96 -14.34 12.34
C HIS A 130 3.78 -13.53 11.06
N CYS A 131 4.64 -12.55 10.77
CA CYS A 131 4.47 -11.64 9.63
C CYS A 131 4.78 -12.29 8.27
N GLY A 132 5.57 -13.35 8.26
CA GLY A 132 5.80 -14.16 7.06
C GLY A 132 4.54 -14.87 6.55
N GLU A 133 3.52 -15.02 7.40
CA GLU A 133 2.26 -15.67 7.02
C GLU A 133 1.34 -14.74 6.22
N CYS A 134 1.29 -13.44 6.51
CA CYS A 134 0.47 -12.49 5.74
C CYS A 134 1.00 -12.23 4.33
N CYS A 135 2.28 -12.55 4.09
CA CYS A 135 2.95 -12.29 2.82
C CYS A 135 3.03 -13.52 1.91
N ARG A 136 2.39 -14.62 2.26
CA ARG A 136 2.25 -15.72 1.32
C ARG A 136 1.28 -15.31 0.22
N PRO A 137 1.68 -15.32 -1.06
CA PRO A 137 0.81 -14.91 -2.16
C PRO A 137 -0.53 -15.63 -2.13
N ASN A 138 -0.53 -16.91 -1.80
CA ASN A 138 -1.74 -17.73 -1.69
C ASN A 138 -2.71 -17.22 -0.63
N ASP A 139 -2.23 -16.68 0.50
CA ASP A 139 -3.10 -16.21 1.58
C ASP A 139 -3.71 -14.85 1.25
N VAL A 140 -2.96 -13.97 0.57
CA VAL A 140 -3.46 -12.66 0.11
C VAL A 140 -4.56 -12.85 -0.95
N PHE A 141 -4.37 -13.77 -1.90
CA PHE A 141 -5.32 -14.01 -2.98
C PHE A 141 -6.43 -15.00 -2.62
N ALA A 142 -6.17 -16.03 -1.79
CA ALA A 142 -7.15 -17.05 -1.42
C ALA A 142 -8.32 -16.50 -0.58
N ARG A 143 -8.10 -15.45 0.19
CA ARG A 143 -9.17 -14.80 0.99
C ARG A 143 -10.22 -14.06 0.13
N ARG A 144 -10.03 -14.00 -1.17
CA ARG A 144 -11.04 -13.50 -2.11
C ARG A 144 -12.17 -14.50 -2.40
N GLY A 145 -12.03 -15.77 -2.03
CA GLY A 145 -13.05 -16.81 -2.22
C GLY A 145 -13.07 -17.48 -3.60
N ASP A 146 -12.49 -16.88 -4.66
CA ASP A 146 -12.61 -17.39 -6.02
C ASP A 146 -11.30 -17.32 -6.85
N ALA A 147 -10.18 -16.91 -6.27
CA ALA A 147 -8.93 -16.78 -7.02
C ALA A 147 -8.18 -18.12 -7.09
N PRO A 148 -7.77 -18.58 -8.28
CA PRO A 148 -6.88 -19.72 -8.41
C PRO A 148 -5.55 -19.42 -7.71
N ALA A 149 -4.99 -20.43 -7.04
CA ALA A 149 -3.69 -20.31 -6.39
C ALA A 149 -2.63 -19.84 -7.40
N VAL A 150 -2.05 -18.68 -7.15
CA VAL A 150 -0.89 -18.22 -7.93
C VAL A 150 0.27 -19.16 -7.63
N ARG A 151 0.67 -19.97 -8.58
CA ARG A 151 1.93 -20.72 -8.53
C ARG A 151 3.03 -19.77 -9.05
N LEU A 152 3.94 -19.40 -8.17
CA LEU A 152 5.22 -18.82 -8.56
C LEU A 152 6.12 -19.90 -9.15
#